data_951fec1c1cc0183191187e6b5f12247b
#
_entry.id   951fec1c1cc0183191187e6b5f12247b
#
_cell.length_a   1.000
_cell.length_b   1.000
_cell.length_c   1.000
_cell.angle_alpha   90.00
_cell.angle_beta   90.00
_cell.angle_gamma   90.00
#
_symmetry.space_group_name_H-M   'P 1'
#
loop_
_entity.id
_entity.type
_entity.pdbx_description
1 polymer ?
#
loop_
_entity_poly.entity_id
_entity_poly.type
_entity_poly.pdbx_seq_one_letter_code
_entity_poly.pdbx_strand_id
1 'polypeptide(L)'
;MARHTRIAGITVGQSPRTDMTCDLVQRLADNLELVEYGALDGMTLEQVESELKPEPSEEVLVSRMSDGRQATFSGDKVVPLVQAKIDQAEADGCRAIIVLCTGSFPELRHTVPLIFPQPLLHSNARALAGGRRVAVMVPDPSQIEQAREWWSMSGVEVDIVSASPYQGIDGVTRAAATLKGADDAFLCLDCMGFTLAMRDAARRASGLDVLLPRTLVASVVSELLG
;
A
#
# COMPACT_ATOMS: atom_id res chain seq x y z
N MET A 1 -27.57 -19.84 2.65
CA MET A 1 -26.46 -18.95 3.01
C MET A 1 -26.01 -18.22 1.75
N ALA A 2 -26.03 -16.89 1.72
CA ALA A 2 -25.49 -16.15 0.58
C ALA A 2 -24.00 -16.49 0.43
N ARG A 3 -23.58 -16.86 -0.78
CA ARG A 3 -22.18 -17.14 -1.08
C ARG A 3 -21.45 -15.79 -1.11
N HIS A 4 -20.52 -15.56 -0.20
CA HIS A 4 -19.66 -14.39 -0.26
C HIS A 4 -18.82 -14.41 -1.53
N THR A 5 -18.68 -13.26 -2.17
CA THR A 5 -17.76 -13.08 -3.30
C THR A 5 -16.34 -12.97 -2.76
N ARG A 6 -15.48 -13.93 -3.14
CA ARG A 6 -14.08 -13.94 -2.70
C ARG A 6 -13.26 -12.95 -3.50
N ILE A 7 -12.47 -12.15 -2.78
CA ILE A 7 -11.48 -11.24 -3.33
C ILE A 7 -10.11 -11.57 -2.72
N ALA A 8 -9.05 -11.43 -3.48
CA ALA A 8 -7.71 -11.69 -2.99
C ALA A 8 -7.03 -10.40 -2.49
N GLY A 9 -6.33 -10.50 -1.36
CA GLY A 9 -5.36 -9.51 -0.90
C GLY A 9 -3.96 -10.12 -1.00
N ILE A 10 -3.15 -9.65 -1.95
CA ILE A 10 -1.79 -10.17 -2.15
C ILE A 10 -0.79 -9.21 -1.52
N THR A 11 -0.14 -9.63 -0.44
CA THR A 11 0.98 -8.87 0.14
C THR A 11 2.30 -9.26 -0.52
N VAL A 12 3.17 -8.27 -0.72
CA VAL A 12 4.56 -8.51 -1.14
C VAL A 12 5.42 -9.13 -0.03
N GLY A 13 4.90 -9.18 1.20
CA GLY A 13 5.48 -9.87 2.36
C GLY A 13 4.89 -11.26 2.57
N GLN A 14 4.77 -11.64 3.86
CA GLN A 14 4.06 -12.87 4.26
C GLN A 14 2.63 -12.59 4.69
N SER A 15 1.74 -13.55 4.43
CA SER A 15 0.36 -13.56 4.90
C SER A 15 0.21 -14.38 6.21
N PRO A 16 -0.83 -14.15 7.04
CA PRO A 16 -1.81 -13.06 6.93
C PRO A 16 -1.25 -11.72 7.42
N ARG A 17 -1.73 -10.63 6.82
CA ARG A 17 -1.38 -9.26 7.19
C ARG A 17 -2.51 -8.58 7.97
N THR A 18 -2.88 -9.16 9.09
CA THR A 18 -3.96 -8.65 9.96
C THR A 18 -3.73 -7.21 10.42
N ASP A 19 -2.47 -6.76 10.49
CA ASP A 19 -2.08 -5.37 10.75
C ASP A 19 -2.52 -4.39 9.66
N MET A 20 -2.73 -4.86 8.43
CA MET A 20 -3.24 -4.05 7.31
C MET A 20 -4.70 -4.34 6.99
N THR A 21 -5.07 -5.60 6.97
CA THR A 21 -6.36 -6.06 6.44
C THR A 21 -7.52 -5.80 7.37
N CYS A 22 -7.29 -5.63 8.70
CA CYS A 22 -8.36 -5.31 9.64
C CYS A 22 -9.11 -4.02 9.28
N ASP A 23 -8.41 -2.95 8.92
CA ASP A 23 -9.04 -1.68 8.52
C ASP A 23 -9.69 -1.77 7.12
N LEU A 24 -9.12 -2.60 6.24
CA LEU A 24 -9.63 -2.83 4.89
C LEU A 24 -10.95 -3.61 4.94
N VAL A 25 -10.98 -4.72 5.67
CA VAL A 25 -12.17 -5.59 5.80
C VAL A 25 -13.36 -4.83 6.39
N GLN A 26 -13.14 -3.95 7.37
CA GLN A 26 -14.20 -3.10 7.94
C GLN A 26 -14.85 -2.14 6.93
N ARG A 27 -14.26 -1.96 5.78
CA ARG A 27 -14.73 -1.07 4.71
C ARG A 27 -15.22 -1.80 3.47
N LEU A 28 -15.05 -3.13 3.43
CA LEU A 28 -15.62 -3.94 2.36
C LEU A 28 -17.13 -4.05 2.52
N ALA A 29 -17.83 -4.22 1.40
CA ALA A 29 -19.24 -4.57 1.40
C ALA A 29 -19.46 -5.95 2.06
N ASP A 30 -20.58 -6.13 2.73
CA ASP A 30 -20.88 -7.31 3.56
C ASP A 30 -20.87 -8.65 2.79
N ASN A 31 -21.06 -8.60 1.46
CA ASN A 31 -21.04 -9.78 0.60
C ASN A 31 -19.62 -10.13 0.10
N LEU A 32 -18.57 -9.39 0.49
CA LEU A 32 -17.19 -9.65 0.08
C LEU A 32 -16.42 -10.36 1.19
N GLU A 33 -15.62 -11.36 0.79
CA GLU A 33 -14.71 -12.11 1.65
C GLU A 33 -13.27 -11.92 1.18
N LEU A 34 -12.40 -11.34 2.02
CA LEU A 34 -10.98 -11.18 1.72
C LEU A 34 -10.21 -12.47 2.04
N VAL A 35 -9.51 -13.00 1.03
CA VAL A 35 -8.57 -14.11 1.17
C VAL A 35 -7.16 -13.59 0.97
N GLU A 36 -6.27 -13.86 1.92
CA GLU A 36 -4.91 -13.31 1.89
C GLU A 36 -3.89 -14.28 1.31
N TYR A 37 -2.96 -13.75 0.51
CA TYR A 37 -1.82 -14.47 -0.07
C TYR A 37 -0.56 -13.64 0.14
N GLY A 38 0.55 -14.29 0.50
CA GLY A 38 1.84 -13.63 0.69
C GLY A 38 2.86 -14.07 -0.37
N ALA A 39 3.50 -13.12 -1.05
CA ALA A 39 4.54 -13.42 -2.01
C ALA A 39 5.74 -14.16 -1.37
N LEU A 40 6.02 -13.86 -0.10
CA LEU A 40 7.11 -14.48 0.67
C LEU A 40 6.65 -15.65 1.57
N ASP A 41 5.42 -16.16 1.38
CA ASP A 41 4.92 -17.28 2.17
C ASP A 41 5.83 -18.52 1.99
N GLY A 42 6.27 -19.07 3.12
CA GLY A 42 7.19 -20.22 3.16
C GLY A 42 8.68 -19.87 3.12
N MET A 43 9.06 -18.61 2.90
CA MET A 43 10.46 -18.18 2.96
C MET A 43 10.85 -17.78 4.38
N THR A 44 12.12 -18.04 4.76
CA THR A 44 12.72 -17.45 5.96
C THR A 44 13.25 -16.04 5.67
N LEU A 45 13.49 -15.23 6.73
CA LEU A 45 14.09 -13.91 6.52
C LEU A 45 15.48 -14.01 5.88
N GLU A 46 16.26 -14.99 6.26
CA GLU A 46 17.61 -15.24 5.71
C GLU A 46 17.55 -15.57 4.20
N GLN A 47 16.52 -16.30 3.77
CA GLN A 47 16.29 -16.56 2.34
C GLN A 47 15.90 -15.27 1.61
N VAL A 48 15.02 -14.45 2.17
CA VAL A 48 14.65 -13.16 1.58
C VAL A 48 15.88 -12.25 1.44
N GLU A 49 16.69 -12.13 2.51
CA GLU A 49 17.90 -11.29 2.52
C GLU A 49 18.98 -11.78 1.55
N SER A 50 19.05 -13.07 1.26
CA SER A 50 20.03 -13.62 0.32
C SER A 50 19.55 -13.67 -1.12
N GLU A 51 18.30 -14.11 -1.36
CA GLU A 51 17.77 -14.37 -2.71
C GLU A 51 17.13 -13.11 -3.34
N LEU A 52 16.53 -12.24 -2.51
CA LEU A 52 15.80 -11.07 -2.97
C LEU A 52 16.52 -9.76 -2.63
N LYS A 53 17.79 -9.80 -2.26
CA LYS A 53 18.59 -8.61 -1.94
C LYS A 53 18.53 -7.59 -3.10
N PRO A 54 18.21 -6.30 -2.84
CA PRO A 54 18.22 -5.28 -3.88
C PRO A 54 19.65 -5.01 -4.40
N GLU A 55 19.78 -4.81 -5.70
CA GLU A 55 20.98 -4.20 -6.30
C GLU A 55 20.86 -2.66 -6.22
N PRO A 56 21.98 -1.92 -6.35
CA PRO A 56 21.97 -0.46 -6.17
C PRO A 56 21.02 0.34 -7.07
N SER A 57 20.63 -0.23 -8.22
CA SER A 57 19.74 0.40 -9.21
C SER A 57 18.30 -0.12 -9.15
N GLU A 58 18.02 -1.09 -8.30
CA GLU A 58 16.69 -1.71 -8.20
C GLU A 58 15.80 -0.94 -7.21
N GLU A 59 14.50 -0.98 -7.48
CA GLU A 59 13.49 -0.48 -6.56
C GLU A 59 13.51 -1.29 -5.25
N VAL A 60 13.48 -0.57 -4.14
CA VAL A 60 13.47 -1.17 -2.80
C VAL A 60 12.05 -1.21 -2.26
N LEU A 61 11.56 -2.40 -1.97
CA LEU A 61 10.30 -2.62 -1.27
C LEU A 61 10.54 -3.03 0.18
N VAL A 62 9.60 -2.61 1.03
CA VAL A 62 9.61 -2.91 2.47
C VAL A 62 8.30 -3.60 2.83
N SER A 63 8.39 -4.74 3.51
CA SER A 63 7.21 -5.45 4.02
C SER A 63 7.50 -6.15 5.35
N ARG A 64 6.60 -7.01 5.80
CA ARG A 64 6.72 -7.77 7.05
C ARG A 64 6.72 -9.27 6.82
N MET A 65 7.53 -9.95 7.62
CA MET A 65 7.46 -11.39 7.84
C MET A 65 6.32 -11.73 8.81
N SER A 66 5.90 -12.98 8.85
CA SER A 66 4.82 -13.46 9.74
C SER A 66 5.16 -13.34 11.24
N ASP A 67 6.46 -13.33 11.58
CA ASP A 67 6.95 -13.09 12.94
C ASP A 67 7.04 -11.61 13.32
N GLY A 68 6.62 -10.70 12.42
CA GLY A 68 6.59 -9.26 12.64
C GLY A 68 7.90 -8.53 12.30
N ARG A 69 8.98 -9.24 11.95
CA ARG A 69 10.23 -8.61 11.48
C ARG A 69 10.00 -7.91 10.14
N GLN A 70 10.68 -6.79 9.93
CA GLN A 70 10.70 -6.10 8.65
C GLN A 70 11.61 -6.85 7.68
N ALA A 71 11.18 -6.98 6.44
CA ALA A 71 11.99 -7.46 5.32
C ALA A 71 12.12 -6.34 4.28
N THR A 72 13.33 -6.20 3.73
CA THR A 72 13.65 -5.26 2.66
C THR A 72 14.19 -6.06 1.49
N PHE A 73 13.63 -5.86 0.30
CA PHE A 73 13.95 -6.68 -0.86
C PHE A 73 13.74 -5.91 -2.18
N SER A 74 14.27 -6.48 -3.26
CA SER A 74 14.13 -5.95 -4.62
C SER A 74 12.69 -6.05 -5.11
N GLY A 75 12.15 -4.94 -5.63
CA GLY A 75 10.87 -4.90 -6.33
C GLY A 75 10.86 -5.85 -7.53
N ASP A 76 11.91 -5.85 -8.33
CA ASP A 76 12.00 -6.70 -9.52
C ASP A 76 12.00 -8.19 -9.19
N LYS A 77 12.76 -8.58 -8.14
CA LYS A 77 12.88 -9.99 -7.74
C LYS A 77 11.61 -10.55 -7.10
N VAL A 78 10.76 -9.71 -6.50
CA VAL A 78 9.48 -10.15 -5.92
C VAL A 78 8.36 -10.27 -6.94
N VAL A 79 8.47 -9.62 -8.10
CA VAL A 79 7.44 -9.62 -9.16
C VAL A 79 7.00 -11.04 -9.57
N PRO A 80 7.90 -12.00 -9.86
CA PRO A 80 7.49 -13.37 -10.20
C PRO A 80 6.72 -14.08 -9.08
N LEU A 81 7.05 -13.77 -7.81
CA LEU A 81 6.35 -14.34 -6.65
C LEU A 81 4.94 -13.76 -6.51
N VAL A 82 4.78 -12.45 -6.75
CA VAL A 82 3.46 -11.79 -6.80
C VAL A 82 2.63 -12.37 -7.93
N GLN A 83 3.20 -12.55 -9.13
CA GLN A 83 2.50 -13.17 -10.27
C GLN A 83 2.01 -14.58 -9.92
N ALA A 84 2.82 -15.41 -9.28
CA ALA A 84 2.40 -16.75 -8.87
C ALA A 84 1.21 -16.73 -7.89
N LYS A 85 1.13 -15.70 -7.01
CA LYS A 85 -0.02 -15.53 -6.11
C LYS A 85 -1.26 -15.00 -6.82
N ILE A 86 -1.11 -14.20 -7.88
CA ILE A 86 -2.21 -13.80 -8.76
C ILE A 86 -2.80 -15.04 -9.43
N ASP A 87 -1.96 -15.85 -10.07
CA ASP A 87 -2.36 -17.08 -10.75
C ASP A 87 -3.08 -18.05 -9.77
N GLN A 88 -2.56 -18.16 -8.53
CA GLN A 88 -3.19 -18.96 -7.45
C GLN A 88 -4.57 -18.40 -7.05
N ALA A 89 -4.68 -17.09 -6.81
CA ALA A 89 -5.94 -16.46 -6.39
C ALA A 89 -7.03 -16.62 -7.45
N GLU A 90 -6.69 -16.50 -8.73
CA GLU A 90 -7.63 -16.76 -9.84
C GLU A 90 -8.07 -18.22 -9.88
N ALA A 91 -7.13 -19.18 -9.73
CA ALA A 91 -7.46 -20.61 -9.66
C ALA A 91 -8.37 -20.95 -8.48
N ASP A 92 -8.19 -20.25 -7.35
CA ASP A 92 -9.03 -20.37 -6.14
C ASP A 92 -10.42 -19.68 -6.30
N GLY A 93 -10.68 -19.05 -7.44
CA GLY A 93 -11.97 -18.44 -7.80
C GLY A 93 -12.21 -17.05 -7.21
N CYS A 94 -11.15 -16.30 -6.87
CA CYS A 94 -11.29 -14.89 -6.49
C CYS A 94 -11.77 -14.06 -7.67
N ARG A 95 -12.67 -13.10 -7.41
CA ARG A 95 -13.33 -12.27 -8.44
C ARG A 95 -12.65 -10.91 -8.65
N ALA A 96 -11.77 -10.52 -7.76
CA ALA A 96 -10.86 -9.40 -7.90
C ALA A 96 -9.62 -9.63 -7.03
N ILE A 97 -8.55 -8.91 -7.31
CA ILE A 97 -7.27 -9.00 -6.62
C ILE A 97 -6.82 -7.59 -6.24
N ILE A 98 -6.41 -7.42 -4.99
CA ILE A 98 -5.76 -6.20 -4.49
C ILE A 98 -4.30 -6.54 -4.18
N VAL A 99 -3.35 -5.84 -4.78
CA VAL A 99 -1.94 -5.90 -4.35
C VAL A 99 -1.78 -4.97 -3.15
N LEU A 100 -1.46 -5.51 -1.99
CA LEU A 100 -1.37 -4.77 -0.72
C LEU A 100 -0.02 -4.03 -0.58
N CYS A 101 0.34 -3.27 -1.61
CA CYS A 101 1.56 -2.47 -1.69
C CYS A 101 1.33 -1.22 -2.53
N THR A 102 1.93 -0.08 -2.15
CA THR A 102 1.96 1.16 -2.95
C THR A 102 3.23 1.29 -3.79
N GLY A 103 4.02 0.21 -3.95
CA GLY A 103 5.12 0.15 -4.90
C GLY A 103 4.64 0.19 -6.34
N SER A 104 5.56 0.47 -7.26
CA SER A 104 5.32 0.36 -8.69
C SER A 104 5.51 -1.09 -9.14
N PHE A 105 4.65 -1.56 -10.02
CA PHE A 105 4.74 -2.90 -10.57
C PHE A 105 4.65 -2.84 -12.09
N PRO A 106 5.38 -3.73 -12.80
CA PRO A 106 5.20 -3.89 -14.23
C PRO A 106 3.81 -4.46 -14.52
N GLU A 107 3.46 -4.55 -15.79
CA GLU A 107 2.23 -5.22 -16.21
C GLU A 107 2.27 -6.70 -15.78
N LEU A 108 1.30 -7.10 -14.95
CA LEU A 108 1.11 -8.47 -14.47
C LEU A 108 -0.06 -9.12 -15.22
N ARG A 109 0.06 -10.41 -15.50
CA ARG A 109 -1.02 -11.17 -16.16
C ARG A 109 -2.16 -11.40 -15.16
N HIS A 110 -3.38 -11.13 -15.59
CA HIS A 110 -4.59 -11.36 -14.81
C HIS A 110 -5.82 -11.50 -15.72
N THR A 111 -6.85 -12.17 -15.24
CA THR A 111 -8.13 -12.36 -15.93
C THR A 111 -9.30 -11.71 -15.17
N VAL A 112 -9.10 -11.37 -13.90
CA VAL A 112 -10.04 -10.64 -13.06
C VAL A 112 -9.51 -9.24 -12.77
N PRO A 113 -10.33 -8.27 -12.31
CA PRO A 113 -9.82 -6.94 -11.93
C PRO A 113 -8.65 -7.03 -10.95
N LEU A 114 -7.53 -6.41 -11.33
CA LEU A 114 -6.30 -6.30 -10.53
C LEU A 114 -6.14 -4.84 -10.10
N ILE A 115 -6.15 -4.62 -8.78
CA ILE A 115 -6.16 -3.28 -8.19
C ILE A 115 -4.81 -3.00 -7.53
N PHE A 116 -4.13 -1.99 -8.07
CA PHE A 116 -2.90 -1.44 -7.48
C PHE A 116 -3.22 -0.17 -6.70
N PRO A 117 -2.87 -0.09 -5.41
CA PRO A 117 -3.13 1.10 -4.59
C PRO A 117 -2.44 2.37 -5.12
N GLN A 118 -1.21 2.27 -5.65
CA GLN A 118 -0.45 3.44 -6.13
C GLN A 118 -1.18 4.20 -7.24
N PRO A 119 -1.57 3.59 -8.39
CA PRO A 119 -2.29 4.31 -9.44
C PRO A 119 -3.61 4.92 -8.96
N LEU A 120 -4.33 4.21 -8.06
CA LEU A 120 -5.56 4.75 -7.46
C LEU A 120 -5.26 5.97 -6.58
N LEU A 121 -4.26 5.89 -5.70
CA LEU A 121 -3.88 7.00 -4.82
C LEU A 121 -3.46 8.22 -5.64
N HIS A 122 -2.57 8.05 -6.62
CA HIS A 122 -2.06 9.12 -7.45
C HIS A 122 -3.16 9.76 -8.32
N SER A 123 -4.02 8.95 -8.95
CA SER A 123 -5.13 9.47 -9.78
C SER A 123 -6.14 10.25 -8.96
N ASN A 124 -6.51 9.74 -7.77
CA ASN A 124 -7.40 10.45 -6.86
C ASN A 124 -6.75 11.73 -6.34
N ALA A 125 -5.48 11.68 -5.94
CA ALA A 125 -4.76 12.86 -5.48
C ALA A 125 -4.71 13.95 -6.56
N ARG A 126 -4.37 13.57 -7.79
CA ARG A 126 -4.37 14.50 -8.94
C ARG A 126 -5.73 15.16 -9.17
N ALA A 127 -6.80 14.36 -9.14
CA ALA A 127 -8.16 14.87 -9.34
C ALA A 127 -8.61 15.82 -8.23
N LEU A 128 -8.28 15.50 -6.97
CA LEU A 128 -8.69 16.26 -5.79
C LEU A 128 -7.84 17.51 -5.54
N ALA A 129 -6.56 17.48 -5.90
CA ALA A 129 -5.63 18.58 -5.66
C ALA A 129 -5.95 19.81 -6.52
N GLY A 130 -6.56 19.63 -7.69
CA GLY A 130 -6.91 20.74 -8.59
C GLY A 130 -5.71 21.59 -9.02
N GLY A 131 -4.54 20.95 -9.20
CA GLY A 131 -3.29 21.62 -9.54
C GLY A 131 -2.51 22.18 -8.35
N ARG A 132 -3.01 22.02 -7.11
CA ARG A 132 -2.25 22.36 -5.89
C ARG A 132 -1.28 21.24 -5.54
N ARG A 133 -0.24 21.60 -4.79
CA ARG A 133 0.71 20.64 -4.23
C ARG A 133 0.03 19.72 -3.19
N VAL A 134 0.55 18.52 -3.03
CA VAL A 134 0.06 17.50 -2.09
C VAL A 134 1.18 17.10 -1.15
N ALA A 135 0.90 17.07 0.15
CA ALA A 135 1.83 16.47 1.11
C ALA A 135 1.78 14.94 0.99
N VAL A 136 2.93 14.29 1.06
CA VAL A 136 3.04 12.82 0.99
C VAL A 136 3.90 12.31 2.14
N MET A 137 3.44 11.27 2.82
CA MET A 137 4.21 10.59 3.85
C MET A 137 4.60 9.19 3.38
N VAL A 138 5.89 8.96 3.20
CA VAL A 138 6.47 7.66 2.85
C VAL A 138 6.94 6.91 4.10
N PRO A 139 7.03 5.56 4.07
CA PRO A 139 7.36 4.76 5.25
C PRO A 139 8.83 4.83 5.66
N ASP A 140 9.74 5.20 4.75
CA ASP A 140 11.18 5.22 4.98
C ASP A 140 11.85 6.43 4.30
N PRO A 141 12.83 7.10 4.94
CA PRO A 141 13.56 8.21 4.33
C PRO A 141 14.25 7.87 3.01
N SER A 142 14.70 6.62 2.83
CA SER A 142 15.37 6.16 1.61
C SER A 142 14.44 6.16 0.38
N GLN A 143 13.11 6.19 0.60
CA GLN A 143 12.11 6.18 -0.46
C GLN A 143 11.69 7.58 -0.94
N ILE A 144 12.22 8.65 -0.33
CA ILE A 144 11.78 10.04 -0.63
C ILE A 144 12.02 10.39 -2.10
N GLU A 145 13.21 10.13 -2.64
CA GLU A 145 13.53 10.48 -4.03
C GLU A 145 12.75 9.61 -5.03
N GLN A 146 12.63 8.32 -4.77
CA GLN A 146 11.81 7.40 -5.56
C GLN A 146 10.33 7.83 -5.58
N ALA A 147 9.77 8.18 -4.44
CA ALA A 147 8.40 8.68 -4.35
C ALA A 147 8.22 10.01 -5.10
N ARG A 148 9.18 10.94 -4.99
CA ARG A 148 9.15 12.20 -5.74
C ARG A 148 9.06 11.98 -7.24
N GLU A 149 9.82 11.04 -7.77
CA GLU A 149 9.80 10.66 -9.18
C GLU A 149 8.44 10.09 -9.58
N TRP A 150 7.90 9.12 -8.86
CA TRP A 150 6.62 8.50 -9.17
C TRP A 150 5.44 9.49 -9.11
N TRP A 151 5.42 10.38 -8.12
CA TRP A 151 4.39 11.40 -8.01
C TRP A 151 4.49 12.44 -9.13
N SER A 152 5.71 12.83 -9.50
CA SER A 152 5.97 13.73 -10.64
C SER A 152 5.48 13.12 -11.96
N MET A 153 5.75 11.82 -12.20
CA MET A 153 5.24 11.10 -13.38
C MET A 153 3.71 11.08 -13.44
N SER A 154 3.04 11.14 -12.29
CA SER A 154 1.58 11.23 -12.18
C SER A 154 1.06 12.67 -12.35
N GLY A 155 1.93 13.65 -12.56
CA GLY A 155 1.59 15.07 -12.73
C GLY A 155 1.12 15.76 -11.44
N VAL A 156 1.61 15.31 -10.28
CA VAL A 156 1.32 15.90 -8.96
C VAL A 156 2.62 16.40 -8.35
N GLU A 157 2.68 17.68 -8.00
CA GLU A 157 3.77 18.23 -7.20
C GLU A 157 3.59 17.83 -5.73
N VAL A 158 4.69 17.44 -5.07
CA VAL A 158 4.62 16.90 -3.72
C VAL A 158 5.64 17.51 -2.76
N ASP A 159 5.22 17.70 -1.50
CA ASP A 159 6.09 17.87 -0.35
C ASP A 159 6.14 16.55 0.43
N ILE A 160 7.34 15.97 0.58
CA ILE A 160 7.49 14.63 1.12
C ILE A 160 8.08 14.65 2.52
N VAL A 161 7.42 13.97 3.44
CA VAL A 161 7.91 13.64 4.78
C VAL A 161 7.98 12.12 4.94
N SER A 162 8.69 11.62 5.95
CA SER A 162 8.80 10.18 6.20
C SER A 162 8.50 9.81 7.64
N ALA A 163 7.79 8.69 7.81
CA ALA A 163 7.61 8.02 9.10
C ALA A 163 7.21 6.56 8.88
N SER A 164 7.86 5.64 9.59
CA SER A 164 7.53 4.21 9.49
C SER A 164 6.21 3.90 10.18
N PRO A 165 5.23 3.28 9.49
CA PRO A 165 4.01 2.79 10.12
C PRO A 165 4.28 1.62 11.08
N TYR A 166 5.46 1.00 11.01
CA TYR A 166 5.83 -0.16 11.83
C TYR A 166 6.52 0.23 13.14
N GLN A 167 6.87 1.50 13.32
CA GLN A 167 7.50 2.04 14.53
C GLN A 167 6.52 2.79 15.45
N GLY A 168 5.22 2.66 15.19
CA GLY A 168 4.17 3.24 16.01
C GLY A 168 3.70 4.62 15.56
N ILE A 169 2.66 5.11 16.24
CA ILE A 169 1.93 6.32 15.85
C ILE A 169 2.68 7.63 16.11
N ASP A 170 3.62 7.62 17.07
CA ASP A 170 4.32 8.85 17.50
C ASP A 170 5.22 9.41 16.40
N GLY A 171 5.88 8.54 15.62
CA GLY A 171 6.68 8.94 14.46
C GLY A 171 5.82 9.63 13.39
N VAL A 172 4.68 9.03 13.08
CA VAL A 172 3.69 9.58 12.14
C VAL A 172 3.18 10.94 12.60
N THR A 173 2.86 11.07 13.89
CA THR A 173 2.38 12.33 14.49
C THR A 173 3.44 13.43 14.40
N ARG A 174 4.70 13.13 14.73
CA ARG A 174 5.80 14.10 14.63
C ARG A 174 6.05 14.53 13.19
N ALA A 175 6.11 13.60 12.26
CA ALA A 175 6.30 13.92 10.84
C ALA A 175 5.14 14.76 10.29
N ALA A 176 3.90 14.41 10.61
CA ALA A 176 2.73 15.18 10.20
C ALA A 176 2.71 16.59 10.79
N ALA A 177 3.20 16.78 12.03
CA ALA A 177 3.27 18.09 12.67
C ALA A 177 4.20 19.08 11.94
N THR A 178 5.20 18.61 11.20
CA THR A 178 6.07 19.49 10.38
C THR A 178 5.34 20.13 9.21
N LEU A 179 4.20 19.56 8.80
CA LEU A 179 3.34 20.07 7.72
C LEU A 179 2.30 21.10 8.23
N LYS A 180 2.31 21.41 9.53
CA LYS A 180 1.34 22.36 10.08
C LYS A 180 1.52 23.76 9.50
N GLY A 181 0.46 24.27 8.87
CA GLY A 181 0.47 25.57 8.21
C GLY A 181 1.04 25.53 6.77
N ALA A 182 1.36 24.36 6.23
CA ALA A 182 1.71 24.18 4.84
C ALA A 182 0.47 24.46 3.94
N ASP A 183 0.71 24.99 2.75
CA ASP A 183 -0.34 25.29 1.75
C ASP A 183 -0.59 24.09 0.80
N ASP A 184 -0.45 22.87 1.33
CA ASP A 184 -0.78 21.66 0.59
C ASP A 184 -2.29 21.43 0.57
N ALA A 185 -2.78 20.77 -0.50
CA ALA A 185 -4.20 20.49 -0.63
C ALA A 185 -4.70 19.52 0.44
N PHE A 186 -3.91 18.48 0.72
CA PHE A 186 -4.14 17.43 1.73
C PHE A 186 -2.86 16.58 1.88
N LEU A 187 -2.89 15.61 2.79
CA LEU A 187 -1.80 14.65 3.03
C LEU A 187 -2.19 13.25 2.49
N CYS A 188 -1.31 12.62 1.72
CA CYS A 188 -1.39 11.21 1.35
C CYS A 188 -0.46 10.37 2.23
N LEU A 189 -0.95 9.31 2.86
CA LEU A 189 -0.13 8.32 3.56
C LEU A 189 0.26 7.21 2.58
N ASP A 190 1.40 7.33 1.92
CA ASP A 190 1.79 6.49 0.78
C ASP A 190 2.45 5.16 1.21
N CYS A 191 1.69 4.39 1.97
CA CYS A 191 1.98 2.99 2.28
C CYS A 191 0.72 2.28 2.78
N MET A 192 0.52 1.04 2.40
CA MET A 192 -0.56 0.20 2.92
C MET A 192 -0.41 -0.10 4.43
N GLY A 193 0.79 0.08 4.98
CA GLY A 193 1.08 -0.09 6.41
C GLY A 193 0.43 0.96 7.33
N PHE A 194 0.11 2.17 6.84
CA PHE A 194 -0.53 3.18 7.67
C PHE A 194 -1.97 2.81 8.04
N THR A 195 -2.32 2.96 9.32
CA THR A 195 -3.62 2.60 9.89
C THR A 195 -4.61 3.76 9.91
N LEU A 196 -5.89 3.48 10.17
CA LEU A 196 -6.91 4.50 10.44
C LEU A 196 -6.53 5.39 11.63
N ALA A 197 -5.97 4.80 12.70
CA ALA A 197 -5.51 5.57 13.86
C ALA A 197 -4.37 6.54 13.50
N MET A 198 -3.44 6.11 12.63
CA MET A 198 -2.35 6.95 12.14
C MET A 198 -2.87 8.08 11.23
N ARG A 199 -3.85 7.79 10.36
CA ARG A 199 -4.54 8.80 9.56
C ARG A 199 -5.15 9.90 10.44
N ASP A 200 -5.87 9.50 11.48
CA ASP A 200 -6.54 10.45 12.37
C ASP A 200 -5.55 11.25 13.22
N ALA A 201 -4.42 10.65 13.61
CA ALA A 201 -3.32 11.34 14.29
C ALA A 201 -2.62 12.33 13.36
N ALA A 202 -2.32 11.92 12.12
CA ALA A 202 -1.71 12.80 11.11
C ALA A 202 -2.61 14.00 10.78
N ARG A 203 -3.93 13.78 10.63
CA ARG A 203 -4.91 14.85 10.44
C ARG A 203 -4.89 15.87 11.57
N ARG A 204 -4.90 15.41 12.83
CA ARG A 204 -4.85 16.30 14.01
C ARG A 204 -3.55 17.08 14.11
N ALA A 205 -2.42 16.45 13.76
CA ALA A 205 -1.09 17.05 13.90
C ALA A 205 -0.79 18.07 12.80
N SER A 206 -1.13 17.76 11.54
CA SER A 206 -0.89 18.63 10.37
C SER A 206 -1.97 19.70 10.19
N GLY A 207 -3.22 19.38 10.55
CA GLY A 207 -4.39 20.17 10.18
C GLY A 207 -4.90 19.94 8.76
N LEU A 208 -4.23 19.07 7.99
CA LEU A 208 -4.62 18.69 6.62
C LEU A 208 -5.63 17.54 6.62
N ASP A 209 -6.49 17.49 5.62
CA ASP A 209 -7.25 16.27 5.32
C ASP A 209 -6.30 15.15 4.87
N VAL A 210 -6.68 13.88 5.07
CA VAL A 210 -5.74 12.76 4.85
C VAL A 210 -6.38 11.67 3.99
N LEU A 211 -5.71 11.31 2.89
CA LEU A 211 -6.01 10.12 2.08
C LEU A 211 -5.21 8.91 2.59
N LEU A 212 -5.90 7.77 2.69
CA LEU A 212 -5.34 6.50 3.12
C LEU A 212 -5.60 5.42 2.07
N PRO A 213 -4.57 4.81 1.44
CA PRO A 213 -4.74 3.89 0.31
C PRO A 213 -5.57 2.65 0.68
N ARG A 214 -5.43 2.08 1.89
CA ARG A 214 -6.20 0.89 2.28
C ARG A 214 -7.71 1.10 2.29
N THR A 215 -8.18 2.29 2.68
CA THR A 215 -9.61 2.60 2.66
C THR A 215 -10.09 2.96 1.26
N LEU A 216 -9.23 3.54 0.45
CA LEU A 216 -9.53 3.87 -0.94
C LEU A 216 -9.74 2.59 -1.77
N VAL A 217 -8.83 1.63 -1.69
CA VAL A 217 -8.97 0.36 -2.44
C VAL A 217 -10.19 -0.44 -1.97
N ALA A 218 -10.49 -0.46 -0.66
CA ALA A 218 -11.69 -1.11 -0.14
C ALA A 218 -12.97 -0.51 -0.72
N SER A 219 -13.04 0.82 -0.82
CA SER A 219 -14.20 1.52 -1.42
C SER A 219 -14.36 1.19 -2.89
N VAL A 220 -13.26 1.18 -3.67
CA VAL A 220 -13.30 0.84 -5.11
C VAL A 220 -13.74 -0.60 -5.33
N VAL A 221 -13.23 -1.55 -4.56
CA VAL A 221 -13.64 -2.97 -4.69
C VAL A 221 -15.08 -3.17 -4.28
N SER A 222 -15.53 -2.50 -3.23
CA SER A 222 -16.93 -2.58 -2.80
C SER A 222 -17.89 -1.97 -3.82
N GLU A 223 -17.51 -0.88 -4.49
CA GLU A 223 -18.32 -0.31 -5.58
C GLU A 223 -18.38 -1.26 -6.80
N LEU A 224 -17.28 -1.96 -7.09
CA LEU A 224 -17.18 -2.84 -8.25
C LEU A 224 -17.95 -4.16 -8.07
N LEU A 225 -17.96 -4.73 -6.85
CA LEU A 225 -18.43 -6.09 -6.59
C LEU A 225 -19.43 -6.21 -5.43
N GLY A 226 -19.72 -5.10 -4.75
CA GLY A 226 -20.60 -5.04 -3.59
C GLY A 226 -22.09 -5.12 -3.89
#